data_b0e9f116e7a01eaaac8d4dccb4bc6bcb
#
_entry.id   b0e9f116e7a01eaaac8d4dccb4bc6bcb
#
_cell.length_a   1.000
_cell.length_b   1.000
_cell.length_c   1.000
_cell.angle_alpha   90.00
_cell.angle_beta   90.00
_cell.angle_gamma   90.00
#
_symmetry.space_group_name_H-M   'P 1'
#
loop_
_entity.id
_entity.type
_entity.pdbx_description
1 polymer ?
#
loop_
_entity_poly.entity_id
_entity_poly.type
_entity_poly.pdbx_seq_one_letter_code
_entity_poly.pdbx_strand_id
1 'polypeptide(L)'
;MPVCKICQKETLFAFKAEILGKYIISYYNCPHCNFTQTEQAYWLEESYKNPINTTDTGLVQRNLLCSRMTRSLIRLFFTKKASYLDMAGGYGLFVRLMRDKGYNFYWHDLYAPNLLSAGFEYDSHNPEKIELITSFESF
;
A
#
# COMPACT_ATOMS: atom_id res chain seq x y z
N MET A 1 -1.61 5.85 28.02
CA MET A 1 -2.44 5.80 26.79
C MET A 1 -1.51 6.11 25.62
N PRO A 2 -1.75 5.57 24.41
CA PRO A 2 -0.87 5.86 23.30
C PRO A 2 -1.00 7.32 22.84
N VAL A 3 0.08 7.84 22.25
CA VAL A 3 0.09 9.17 21.64
C VAL A 3 -0.49 9.09 20.23
N CYS A 4 -1.22 10.09 19.82
CA CYS A 4 -1.81 10.15 18.47
C CYS A 4 -0.70 10.20 17.40
N LYS A 5 -0.77 9.30 16.42
CA LYS A 5 0.22 9.21 15.33
C LYS A 5 0.22 10.43 14.41
N ILE A 6 -0.88 11.19 14.37
CA ILE A 6 -1.02 12.34 13.48
C ILE A 6 -0.59 13.65 14.16
N CYS A 7 -1.17 13.99 15.31
CA CYS A 7 -0.95 15.30 15.95
C CYS A 7 -0.12 15.24 17.24
N GLN A 8 0.36 14.06 17.63
CA GLN A 8 1.23 13.83 18.80
C GLN A 8 0.57 14.22 20.14
N LYS A 9 -0.76 14.31 20.20
CA LYS A 9 -1.52 14.58 21.41
C LYS A 9 -1.99 13.27 22.08
N GLU A 10 -2.41 13.34 23.33
CA GLU A 10 -2.96 12.18 24.05
C GLU A 10 -4.23 11.65 23.37
N THR A 11 -4.39 10.34 23.39
CA THR A 11 -5.58 9.67 22.90
C THR A 11 -6.39 9.07 24.06
N LEU A 12 -7.68 8.91 23.85
CA LEU A 12 -8.59 8.26 24.78
C LEU A 12 -8.98 6.88 24.26
N PHE A 13 -9.15 5.92 25.18
CA PHE A 13 -9.71 4.63 24.83
C PHE A 13 -11.12 4.80 24.25
N ALA A 14 -11.39 4.19 23.10
CA ALA A 14 -12.69 4.27 22.44
C ALA A 14 -13.48 2.96 22.60
N PHE A 15 -12.95 1.86 22.08
CA PHE A 15 -13.61 0.53 22.14
C PHE A 15 -12.58 -0.58 21.89
N LYS A 16 -13.06 -1.82 22.00
CA LYS A 16 -12.34 -3.01 21.54
C LYS A 16 -13.10 -3.66 20.39
N ALA A 17 -12.39 -4.21 19.44
CA ALA A 17 -12.96 -5.03 18.37
C ALA A 17 -12.08 -6.24 18.09
N GLU A 18 -12.71 -7.30 17.63
CA GLU A 18 -12.00 -8.50 17.15
C GLU A 18 -11.58 -8.32 15.70
N ILE A 19 -10.33 -8.65 15.40
CA ILE A 19 -9.80 -8.67 14.04
C ILE A 19 -9.20 -10.04 13.73
N LEU A 20 -9.21 -10.42 12.45
CA LEU A 20 -8.76 -11.72 11.96
C LEU A 20 -9.45 -12.93 12.67
N GLY A 21 -10.59 -12.72 13.30
CA GLY A 21 -11.31 -13.77 14.03
C GLY A 21 -10.60 -14.32 15.27
N LYS A 22 -9.58 -13.60 15.81
CA LYS A 22 -8.81 -14.07 16.97
C LYS A 22 -8.17 -13.00 17.85
N TYR A 23 -7.95 -11.78 17.34
CA TYR A 23 -7.27 -10.72 18.09
C TYR A 23 -8.28 -9.70 18.59
N ILE A 24 -8.34 -9.50 19.91
CA ILE A 24 -9.14 -8.44 20.53
C ILE A 24 -8.26 -7.21 20.66
N ILE A 25 -8.50 -6.20 19.82
CA ILE A 25 -7.67 -5.02 19.65
C ILE A 25 -8.34 -3.81 20.28
N SER A 26 -7.55 -3.02 20.99
CA SER A 26 -7.99 -1.73 21.56
C SER A 26 -7.87 -0.62 20.53
N TYR A 27 -8.93 0.19 20.40
CA TYR A 27 -8.99 1.38 19.57
C TYR A 27 -8.97 2.62 20.44
N TYR A 28 -8.27 3.64 19.96
CA TYR A 28 -8.08 4.91 20.65
C TYR A 28 -8.45 6.06 19.73
N ASN A 29 -9.23 7.00 20.24
CA ASN A 29 -9.60 8.23 19.53
C ASN A 29 -8.80 9.41 20.07
N CYS A 30 -8.33 10.27 19.17
CA CYS A 30 -7.72 11.54 19.53
C CYS A 30 -8.78 12.65 19.58
N PRO A 31 -9.06 13.24 20.76
CA PRO A 31 -10.05 14.30 20.84
C PRO A 31 -9.63 15.60 20.16
N HIS A 32 -8.36 15.71 19.79
CA HIS A 32 -7.78 16.91 19.17
C HIS A 32 -7.95 16.97 17.66
N CYS A 33 -7.76 15.82 16.96
CA CYS A 33 -7.84 15.74 15.50
C CYS A 33 -8.85 14.70 15.01
N ASN A 34 -9.60 14.05 15.90
CA ASN A 34 -10.57 12.99 15.64
C ASN A 34 -9.99 11.74 14.94
N PHE A 35 -8.67 11.59 14.88
CA PHE A 35 -8.04 10.39 14.35
C PHE A 35 -8.27 9.22 15.29
N THR A 36 -8.73 8.09 14.76
CA THR A 36 -8.86 6.83 15.48
C THR A 36 -7.74 5.89 15.07
N GLN A 37 -7.03 5.35 16.04
CA GLN A 37 -5.92 4.42 15.85
C GLN A 37 -6.07 3.19 16.73
N THR A 38 -5.42 2.10 16.33
CA THR A 38 -5.29 0.90 17.15
C THR A 38 -4.13 1.04 18.14
N GLU A 39 -4.06 0.14 19.11
CA GLU A 39 -2.82 -0.14 19.82
C GLU A 39 -1.71 -0.57 18.86
N GLN A 40 -0.49 -0.82 19.37
CA GLN A 40 0.60 -1.28 18.51
C GLN A 40 0.20 -2.55 17.74
N ALA A 41 0.30 -2.48 16.43
CA ALA A 41 -0.20 -3.52 15.54
C ALA A 41 0.81 -4.69 15.43
N TYR A 42 0.69 -5.67 16.32
CA TYR A 42 1.52 -6.90 16.35
C TYR A 42 1.01 -8.01 15.42
N TRP A 43 -0.15 -7.82 14.79
CA TRP A 43 -0.82 -8.76 13.89
C TRP A 43 -0.55 -8.48 12.40
N LEU A 44 0.24 -7.46 12.06
CA LEU A 44 0.40 -6.98 10.68
C LEU A 44 0.98 -8.05 9.75
N GLU A 45 2.01 -8.77 10.17
CA GLU A 45 2.59 -9.84 9.35
C GLU A 45 1.55 -10.87 8.93
N GLU A 46 0.67 -11.25 9.86
CA GLU A 46 -0.39 -12.19 9.55
C GLU A 46 -1.47 -11.58 8.66
N SER A 47 -1.83 -10.32 8.89
CA SER A 47 -2.82 -9.60 8.08
C SER A 47 -2.39 -9.49 6.62
N TYR A 48 -1.10 -9.28 6.38
CA TYR A 48 -0.56 -9.09 5.03
C TYR A 48 0.06 -10.36 4.41
N LYS A 49 0.07 -11.47 5.13
CA LYS A 49 0.60 -12.75 4.62
C LYS A 49 -0.14 -13.22 3.35
N ASN A 50 -1.44 -12.94 3.28
CA ASN A 50 -2.27 -13.23 2.12
C ASN A 50 -2.94 -11.93 1.64
N PRO A 51 -2.28 -11.12 0.81
CA PRO A 51 -2.81 -9.83 0.35
C PRO A 51 -4.08 -9.95 -0.50
N ILE A 52 -4.35 -11.12 -1.09
CA ILE A 52 -5.64 -11.38 -1.76
C ILE A 52 -6.55 -12.16 -0.80
N ASN A 53 -7.64 -11.51 -0.40
CA ASN A 53 -8.70 -12.15 0.36
C ASN A 53 -9.78 -12.71 -0.58
N THR A 54 -10.45 -13.79 -0.19
CA THR A 54 -11.57 -14.38 -0.93
C THR A 54 -12.74 -13.40 -1.13
N THR A 55 -12.85 -12.39 -0.28
CA THR A 55 -13.86 -11.32 -0.38
C THR A 55 -13.45 -10.17 -1.29
N ASP A 56 -12.17 -10.10 -1.68
CA ASP A 56 -11.67 -9.07 -2.60
C ASP A 56 -11.95 -9.44 -4.06
N THR A 57 -13.18 -9.24 -4.48
CA THR A 57 -13.64 -9.56 -5.85
C THR A 57 -13.29 -8.47 -6.88
N GLY A 58 -12.78 -7.32 -6.45
CA GLY A 58 -12.49 -6.15 -7.30
C GLY A 58 -11.03 -5.96 -7.68
N LEU A 59 -10.11 -6.78 -7.20
CA LEU A 59 -8.67 -6.59 -7.32
C LEU A 59 -8.21 -6.29 -8.75
N VAL A 60 -8.58 -7.14 -9.71
CA VAL A 60 -8.15 -6.98 -11.11
C VAL A 60 -8.73 -5.72 -11.72
N GLN A 61 -10.02 -5.46 -11.51
CA GLN A 61 -10.68 -4.27 -12.06
C GLN A 61 -10.10 -2.96 -11.51
N ARG A 62 -9.83 -2.90 -10.19
CA ARG A 62 -9.16 -1.74 -9.57
C ARG A 62 -7.78 -1.52 -10.18
N ASN A 63 -6.96 -2.55 -10.29
CA ASN A 63 -5.63 -2.45 -10.89
C ASN A 63 -5.69 -2.00 -12.37
N LEU A 64 -6.65 -2.50 -13.15
CA LEU A 64 -6.87 -2.04 -14.52
C LEU A 64 -7.26 -0.56 -14.58
N LEU A 65 -8.13 -0.10 -13.68
CA LEU A 65 -8.53 1.31 -13.60
C LEU A 65 -7.35 2.19 -13.20
N CYS A 66 -6.64 1.84 -12.11
CA CYS A 66 -5.45 2.55 -11.64
C CYS A 66 -4.38 2.64 -12.74
N SER A 67 -4.13 1.54 -13.48
CA SER A 67 -3.17 1.54 -14.57
C SER A 67 -3.56 2.48 -15.72
N ARG A 68 -4.85 2.58 -16.05
CA ARG A 68 -5.35 3.53 -17.06
C ARG A 68 -5.15 4.98 -16.60
N MET A 69 -5.53 5.29 -15.37
CA MET A 69 -5.39 6.63 -14.79
C MET A 69 -3.92 7.04 -14.70
N THR A 70 -3.05 6.19 -14.17
CA THR A 70 -1.61 6.45 -14.05
C THR A 70 -0.98 6.69 -15.42
N ARG A 71 -1.34 5.89 -16.44
CA ARG A 71 -0.86 6.09 -17.82
C ARG A 71 -1.27 7.44 -18.38
N SER A 72 -2.49 7.90 -18.09
CA SER A 72 -2.94 9.22 -18.51
C SER A 72 -2.14 10.33 -17.84
N LEU A 73 -1.90 10.21 -16.53
CA LEU A 73 -1.04 11.16 -15.80
C LEU A 73 0.39 11.17 -16.34
N ILE A 74 0.98 10.00 -16.59
CA ILE A 74 2.34 9.91 -17.13
C ILE A 74 2.42 10.59 -18.50
N ARG A 75 1.44 10.39 -19.37
CA ARG A 75 1.43 11.02 -20.71
C ARG A 75 1.33 12.54 -20.66
N LEU A 76 0.69 13.09 -19.62
CA LEU A 76 0.48 14.53 -19.48
C LEU A 76 1.65 15.25 -18.77
N PHE A 77 2.29 14.58 -17.81
CA PHE A 77 3.19 15.26 -16.88
C PHE A 77 4.59 14.65 -16.77
N PHE A 78 4.82 13.44 -17.29
CA PHE A 78 6.07 12.70 -17.10
C PHE A 78 6.62 12.15 -18.39
N THR A 79 7.87 11.72 -18.36
CA THR A 79 8.54 11.10 -19.51
C THR A 79 8.31 9.60 -19.52
N LYS A 80 7.79 9.04 -20.61
CA LYS A 80 7.54 7.59 -20.73
C LYS A 80 8.75 6.70 -20.42
N LYS A 81 9.96 7.22 -20.66
CA LYS A 81 11.23 6.51 -20.43
C LYS A 81 11.76 6.63 -18.99
N ALA A 82 11.08 7.40 -18.15
CA ALA A 82 11.46 7.54 -16.74
C ALA A 82 11.20 6.27 -15.95
N SER A 83 11.81 6.17 -14.79
CA SER A 83 11.58 5.10 -13.82
C SER A 83 10.51 5.50 -12.82
N TYR A 84 9.66 4.55 -12.48
CA TYR A 84 8.49 4.70 -11.62
C TYR A 84 8.49 3.62 -10.55
N LEU A 85 7.91 3.90 -9.40
CA LEU A 85 7.87 2.97 -8.28
C LEU A 85 6.44 2.77 -7.78
N ASP A 86 6.05 1.53 -7.57
CA ASP A 86 4.83 1.18 -6.86
C ASP A 86 5.16 0.70 -5.45
N MET A 87 4.79 1.50 -4.45
CA MET A 87 4.99 1.22 -3.03
C MET A 87 3.78 0.49 -2.48
N ALA A 88 4.02 -0.53 -1.65
CA ALA A 88 3.00 -1.45 -1.16
C ALA A 88 2.25 -2.12 -2.34
N GLY A 89 3.02 -2.61 -3.32
CA GLY A 89 2.51 -3.13 -4.59
C GLY A 89 1.85 -4.51 -4.51
N GLY A 90 1.71 -5.08 -3.30
CA GLY A 90 1.08 -6.39 -3.09
C GLY A 90 1.74 -7.47 -3.96
N TYR A 91 0.97 -8.29 -4.64
CA TYR A 91 1.50 -9.33 -5.54
C TYR A 91 2.08 -8.82 -6.87
N GLY A 92 2.15 -7.50 -7.09
CA GLY A 92 2.79 -6.89 -8.25
C GLY A 92 1.91 -6.81 -9.51
N LEU A 93 0.59 -6.94 -9.38
CA LEU A 93 -0.32 -6.89 -10.53
C LEU A 93 -0.28 -5.53 -11.24
N PHE A 94 -0.30 -4.43 -10.51
CA PHE A 94 -0.24 -3.10 -11.08
C PHE A 94 1.08 -2.88 -11.85
N VAL A 95 2.20 -3.23 -11.25
CA VAL A 95 3.52 -3.14 -11.89
C VAL A 95 3.53 -3.95 -13.19
N ARG A 96 3.03 -5.19 -13.17
CA ARG A 96 2.92 -6.02 -14.37
C ARG A 96 2.12 -5.35 -15.48
N LEU A 97 0.94 -4.80 -15.16
CA LEU A 97 0.10 -4.09 -16.12
C LEU A 97 0.78 -2.86 -16.73
N MET A 98 1.60 -2.15 -15.94
CA MET A 98 2.36 -1.00 -16.42
C MET A 98 3.54 -1.42 -17.29
N ARG A 99 4.27 -2.48 -16.91
CA ARG A 99 5.37 -3.08 -17.69
C ARG A 99 4.90 -3.60 -19.04
N ASP A 100 3.76 -4.27 -19.10
CA ASP A 100 3.14 -4.76 -20.34
C ASP A 100 2.79 -3.61 -21.32
N LYS A 101 2.66 -2.37 -20.82
CA LYS A 101 2.44 -1.16 -21.63
C LYS A 101 3.73 -0.37 -21.91
N GLY A 102 4.88 -0.91 -21.52
CA GLY A 102 6.21 -0.34 -21.79
C GLY A 102 6.58 0.82 -20.88
N TYR A 103 6.03 0.88 -19.66
CA TYR A 103 6.46 1.83 -18.62
C TYR A 103 7.42 1.16 -17.66
N ASN A 104 8.50 1.84 -17.28
CA ASN A 104 9.54 1.29 -16.42
C ASN A 104 9.15 1.39 -14.94
N PHE A 105 8.20 0.55 -14.49
CA PHE A 105 7.78 0.46 -13.11
C PHE A 105 8.60 -0.56 -12.34
N TYR A 106 8.96 -0.20 -11.10
CA TYR A 106 9.53 -1.07 -10.08
C TYR A 106 8.49 -1.37 -9.01
N TRP A 107 8.65 -2.50 -8.37
CA TRP A 107 7.82 -3.00 -7.29
C TRP A 107 8.53 -2.89 -5.94
N HIS A 108 7.81 -2.50 -4.90
CA HIS A 108 8.26 -2.60 -3.52
C HIS A 108 7.08 -2.92 -2.61
N ASP A 109 7.27 -3.89 -1.72
CA ASP A 109 6.34 -4.22 -0.63
C ASP A 109 7.12 -4.81 0.53
N LEU A 110 6.69 -4.53 1.77
CA LEU A 110 7.35 -5.03 2.98
C LEU A 110 6.83 -6.39 3.42
N TYR A 111 5.63 -6.77 3.02
CA TYR A 111 4.90 -7.91 3.57
C TYR A 111 4.50 -8.93 2.50
N ALA A 112 4.11 -8.47 1.34
CA ALA A 112 3.64 -9.32 0.26
C ALA A 112 4.79 -9.88 -0.59
N PRO A 113 4.70 -11.13 -1.07
CA PRO A 113 5.64 -11.64 -2.06
C PRO A 113 5.35 -11.07 -3.45
N ASN A 114 6.40 -10.77 -4.22
CA ASN A 114 6.27 -10.39 -5.63
C ASN A 114 5.98 -11.61 -6.49
N LEU A 115 4.75 -11.83 -6.91
CA LEU A 115 4.36 -12.98 -7.72
C LEU A 115 4.23 -12.67 -9.21
N LEU A 116 3.78 -11.45 -9.56
CA LEU A 116 3.40 -11.11 -10.93
C LEU A 116 4.41 -10.20 -11.63
N SER A 117 5.29 -9.56 -10.87
CA SER A 117 6.33 -8.67 -11.41
C SER A 117 7.74 -9.04 -10.94
N ALA A 118 8.01 -10.34 -10.77
CA ALA A 118 9.32 -10.85 -10.40
C ALA A 118 10.41 -10.37 -11.39
N GLY A 119 11.55 -9.94 -10.85
CA GLY A 119 12.64 -9.33 -11.60
C GLY A 119 12.52 -7.81 -11.79
N PHE A 120 11.48 -7.19 -11.23
CA PHE A 120 11.28 -5.73 -11.25
C PHE A 120 11.20 -5.14 -9.85
N GLU A 121 11.86 -5.78 -8.88
CA GLU A 121 12.00 -5.27 -7.53
C GLU A 121 12.83 -3.98 -7.54
N TYR A 122 12.42 -3.00 -6.72
CA TYR A 122 13.20 -1.79 -6.53
C TYR A 122 14.42 -2.08 -5.66
N ASP A 123 15.62 -1.81 -6.20
CA ASP A 123 16.88 -1.96 -5.47
C ASP A 123 17.24 -0.63 -4.78
N SER A 124 17.08 -0.58 -3.46
CA SER A 124 17.45 0.59 -2.65
C SER A 124 18.98 0.79 -2.53
N HIS A 125 19.79 -0.23 -2.83
CA HIS A 125 21.27 -0.13 -2.82
C HIS A 125 21.81 0.48 -4.12
N ASN A 126 21.03 0.41 -5.20
CA ASN A 126 21.36 1.05 -6.48
C ASN A 126 20.15 1.86 -6.97
N PRO A 127 19.81 2.97 -6.29
CA PRO A 127 18.57 3.68 -6.54
C PRO A 127 18.60 4.38 -7.90
N GLU A 128 17.69 4.01 -8.77
CA GLU A 128 17.36 4.82 -9.94
C GLU A 128 16.57 6.08 -9.53
N LYS A 129 16.70 7.14 -10.33
CA LYS A 129 15.87 8.33 -10.14
C LYS A 129 14.41 7.99 -10.43
N ILE A 130 13.57 8.00 -9.41
CA ILE A 130 12.13 7.77 -9.52
C ILE A 130 11.42 9.11 -9.77
N GLU A 131 10.64 9.20 -10.84
CA GLU A 131 9.87 10.42 -11.16
C GLU A 131 8.45 10.40 -10.59
N LEU A 132 7.87 9.23 -10.38
CA LEU A 132 6.54 9.07 -9.79
C LEU A 132 6.53 7.84 -8.88
N ILE A 133 5.98 8.02 -7.70
CA ILE A 133 5.65 6.92 -6.78
C ILE A 133 4.14 6.77 -6.76
N THR A 134 3.67 5.53 -6.91
CA THR A 134 2.27 5.15 -6.71
C THR A 134 2.13 4.31 -5.45
N SER A 135 0.99 4.40 -4.79
CA SER A 135 0.62 3.54 -3.67
C SER A 135 -0.90 3.49 -3.62
N PHE A 136 -1.47 2.31 -3.84
CA PHE A 136 -2.91 2.12 -3.92
C PHE A 136 -3.41 1.25 -2.77
N GLU A 137 -4.41 1.75 -2.04
CA GLU A 137 -5.06 1.05 -0.92
C GLU A 137 -4.11 0.61 0.21
N SER A 138 -3.07 1.41 0.48
CA SER A 138 -1.99 1.08 1.42
C SER A 138 -2.05 1.81 2.76
N PHE A 139 -3.13 2.54 3.05
CA PHE A 139 -3.32 3.33 4.28
C PHE A 139 -4.54 2.88 5.08
#